data_6ff90873cc7467092bf57e8336313b18
#
_entry.id   6ff90873cc7467092bf57e8336313b18
#
_cell.length_a   1.000
_cell.length_b   1.000
_cell.length_c   1.000
_cell.angle_alpha   90.00
_cell.angle_beta   90.00
_cell.angle_gamma   90.00
#
_symmetry.space_group_name_H-M   'P 1'
#
loop_
_entity.id
_entity.type
_entity.pdbx_description
1 polymer ?
#
loop_
_entity_poly.entity_id
_entity_poly.type
_entity_poly.pdbx_seq_one_letter_code
_entity_poly.pdbx_strand_id
1 'polypeptide(L)'
;DRLDQLHAKVKPHVNLWKGDLRIHQKMVTAENINEILDKYCDYEIDLFSIDIDGVDYWVISKLRPNISKIFIAEFNPTFGPDLEITVPNIDGFDRTNYHYSNLCYGLSLKALIKLMEEKNYYFLGTNLQKINAFFISNNLKKESFFPNINLRKLSYYSDSNIRDSRDQNYNLTYLTGSKKMKEIENCEVIDLSDGKNQKRKKKE
;
A
#
# COMPACT_ATOMS: atom_id res chain seq x y z
N ASP A 1 5.11 -2.13 28.94
CA ASP A 1 4.10 -1.98 27.89
C ASP A 1 4.72 -2.28 26.54
N ARG A 2 3.93 -2.74 25.57
CA ARG A 2 4.41 -3.09 24.20
C ARG A 2 4.97 -1.87 23.46
N LEU A 3 4.42 -0.69 23.73
CA LEU A 3 4.94 0.57 23.17
C LEU A 3 6.29 0.93 23.75
N ASP A 4 6.49 0.75 25.05
CA ASP A 4 7.78 1.01 25.69
C ASP A 4 8.87 0.08 25.16
N GLN A 5 8.52 -1.19 24.93
CA GLN A 5 9.41 -2.17 24.31
C GLN A 5 9.77 -1.79 22.86
N LEU A 6 8.79 -1.32 22.08
CA LEU A 6 9.02 -0.85 20.72
C LEU A 6 9.90 0.41 20.72
N HIS A 7 9.60 1.35 21.59
CA HIS A 7 10.39 2.58 21.76
C HIS A 7 11.85 2.27 22.12
N ALA A 8 12.06 1.36 23.05
CA ALA A 8 13.39 0.90 23.46
C ALA A 8 14.16 0.18 22.36
N LYS A 9 13.46 -0.54 21.47
CA LYS A 9 14.07 -1.21 20.31
C LYS A 9 14.41 -0.25 19.18
N VAL A 10 13.57 0.71 18.89
CA VAL A 10 13.72 1.61 17.73
C VAL A 10 14.69 2.77 18.04
N LYS A 11 14.60 3.34 19.22
CA LYS A 11 15.40 4.52 19.64
C LYS A 11 16.91 4.37 19.43
N PRO A 12 17.57 3.24 19.70
CA PRO A 12 19.00 3.07 19.46
C PRO A 12 19.40 3.09 17.98
N HIS A 13 18.47 2.76 17.08
CA HIS A 13 18.72 2.65 15.64
C HIS A 13 18.39 3.94 14.87
N VAL A 14 17.71 4.88 15.51
CA VAL A 14 17.36 6.18 14.93
C VAL A 14 18.26 7.24 15.54
N ASN A 15 19.06 7.91 14.72
CA ASN A 15 19.89 9.02 15.19
C ASN A 15 19.02 10.25 15.47
N LEU A 16 18.45 10.33 16.66
CA LEU A 16 17.49 11.35 17.08
C LEU A 16 18.15 12.62 17.65
N TRP A 17 19.43 12.85 17.41
CA TRP A 17 20.12 14.01 17.98
C TRP A 17 19.54 15.37 17.53
N LYS A 18 18.76 15.40 16.44
CA LYS A 18 18.05 16.59 15.92
C LYS A 18 16.56 16.37 15.71
N GLY A 19 16.01 15.26 16.16
CA GLY A 19 14.61 14.92 15.92
C GLY A 19 13.93 14.29 17.12
N ASP A 20 12.64 14.12 17.03
CA ASP A 20 11.78 13.45 18.01
C ASP A 20 11.10 12.25 17.37
N LEU A 21 11.00 11.14 18.09
CA LEU A 21 10.25 9.96 17.69
C LEU A 21 9.00 9.83 18.56
N ARG A 22 7.83 9.95 17.94
CA ARG A 22 6.55 9.75 18.60
C ARG A 22 5.91 8.48 18.05
N ILE A 23 5.52 7.58 18.95
CA ILE A 23 4.89 6.30 18.61
C ILE A 23 3.51 6.28 19.24
N HIS A 24 2.49 6.02 18.41
CA HIS A 24 1.10 5.94 18.83
C HIS A 24 0.50 4.60 18.41
N GLN A 25 -0.09 3.88 19.37
CA GLN A 25 -0.83 2.66 19.08
C GLN A 25 -2.27 3.02 18.69
N LYS A 26 -2.57 2.94 17.39
CA LYS A 26 -3.88 3.23 16.83
C LYS A 26 -4.22 2.26 15.71
N MET A 27 -5.46 1.80 15.68
CA MET A 27 -6.02 1.18 14.47
C MET A 27 -6.31 2.30 13.48
N VAL A 28 -5.65 2.24 12.32
CA VAL A 28 -5.86 3.22 11.24
C VAL A 28 -6.96 2.70 10.33
N THR A 29 -7.98 3.51 10.10
CA THR A 29 -9.11 3.21 9.21
C THR A 29 -9.37 4.36 8.24
N ALA A 30 -10.20 4.11 7.24
CA ALA A 30 -10.63 5.14 6.30
C ALA A 30 -11.37 6.30 7.00
N GLU A 31 -12.07 6.01 8.09
CA GLU A 31 -12.89 6.98 8.82
C GLU A 31 -12.05 7.88 9.73
N ASN A 32 -10.94 7.35 10.29
CA ASN A 32 -10.20 8.07 11.34
C ASN A 32 -8.86 8.66 10.90
N ILE A 33 -8.37 8.35 9.70
CA ILE A 33 -7.01 8.76 9.27
C ILE A 33 -6.79 10.28 9.33
N ASN A 34 -7.76 11.07 8.89
CA ASN A 34 -7.62 12.53 8.92
C ASN A 34 -7.65 13.08 10.35
N GLU A 35 -8.47 12.51 11.25
CA GLU A 35 -8.47 12.87 12.67
C GLU A 35 -7.13 12.54 13.34
N ILE A 36 -6.54 11.38 13.02
CA ILE A 36 -5.22 10.99 13.51
C ILE A 36 -4.17 12.00 13.04
N LEU A 37 -4.20 12.39 11.77
CA LEU A 37 -3.27 13.37 11.22
C LEU A 37 -3.45 14.74 11.88
N ASP A 38 -4.67 15.24 12.04
CA ASP A 38 -4.97 16.51 12.69
C ASP A 38 -4.51 16.54 14.15
N LYS A 39 -4.56 15.41 14.82
CA LYS A 39 -4.16 15.29 16.22
C LYS A 39 -2.65 15.21 16.45
N TYR A 40 -1.92 14.58 15.53
CA TYR A 40 -0.51 14.22 15.75
C TYR A 40 0.46 14.89 14.78
N CYS A 41 -0.02 15.55 13.72
CA CYS A 41 0.79 16.19 12.71
C CYS A 41 0.50 17.69 12.65
N ASP A 42 1.17 18.46 13.51
CA ASP A 42 1.00 19.92 13.60
C ASP A 42 1.76 20.70 12.52
N TYR A 43 2.49 20.01 11.65
CA TYR A 43 3.39 20.61 10.66
C TYR A 43 3.10 20.11 9.25
N GLU A 44 3.66 20.80 8.26
CA GLU A 44 3.73 20.30 6.89
C GLU A 44 4.50 18.97 6.87
N ILE A 45 3.90 17.94 6.28
CA ILE A 45 4.49 16.61 6.20
C ILE A 45 5.42 16.56 4.99
N ASP A 46 6.71 16.38 5.20
CA ASP A 46 7.67 16.21 4.11
C ASP A 46 7.52 14.84 3.44
N LEU A 47 7.42 13.78 4.24
CA LEU A 47 7.26 12.40 3.77
C LEU A 47 6.17 11.69 4.56
N PHE A 48 5.19 11.16 3.83
CA PHE A 48 4.15 10.30 4.37
C PHE A 48 4.32 8.89 3.82
N SER A 49 4.29 7.88 4.69
CA SER A 49 4.36 6.47 4.29
C SER A 49 3.18 5.71 4.89
N ILE A 50 2.52 4.90 4.07
CA ILE A 50 1.43 4.02 4.50
C ILE A 50 1.71 2.60 4.05
N ASP A 51 1.59 1.66 5.00
CA ASP A 51 1.75 0.22 4.82
C ASP A 51 1.01 -0.43 5.99
N ILE A 52 -0.25 -0.83 5.76
CA ILE A 52 -1.14 -1.41 6.78
C ILE A 52 -1.57 -2.84 6.43
N ASP A 53 -0.94 -3.42 5.42
CA ASP A 53 -1.12 -4.82 5.02
C ASP A 53 -2.59 -5.20 4.68
N GLY A 54 -3.38 -4.25 4.19
CA GLY A 54 -4.80 -4.58 4.00
C GLY A 54 -5.62 -3.58 3.21
N VAL A 55 -6.29 -2.70 3.91
CA VAL A 55 -7.29 -1.77 3.35
C VAL A 55 -6.70 -0.43 2.90
N ASP A 56 -5.44 -0.41 2.49
CA ASP A 56 -4.66 0.78 2.14
C ASP A 56 -5.38 1.70 1.16
N TYR A 57 -6.02 1.14 0.11
CA TYR A 57 -6.80 1.91 -0.85
C TYR A 57 -7.84 2.80 -0.17
N TRP A 58 -8.60 2.21 0.74
CA TRP A 58 -9.71 2.89 1.41
C TRP A 58 -9.22 4.01 2.33
N VAL A 59 -8.14 3.76 3.05
CA VAL A 59 -7.50 4.77 3.91
C VAL A 59 -6.94 5.90 3.06
N ILE A 60 -6.18 5.60 2.00
CA ILE A 60 -5.63 6.61 1.08
C ILE A 60 -6.76 7.41 0.41
N SER A 61 -7.87 6.76 0.02
CA SER A 61 -8.99 7.43 -0.62
C SER A 61 -9.60 8.55 0.22
N LYS A 62 -9.55 8.44 1.54
CA LYS A 62 -10.06 9.43 2.50
C LYS A 62 -9.05 10.52 2.86
N LEU A 63 -7.77 10.31 2.61
CA LEU A 63 -6.76 11.33 2.84
C LEU A 63 -7.06 12.62 2.04
N ARG A 64 -6.78 13.75 2.66
CA ARG A 64 -6.81 15.06 1.97
C ARG A 64 -5.78 15.06 0.83
N PRO A 65 -6.05 15.75 -0.29
CA PRO A 65 -5.05 15.94 -1.35
C PRO A 65 -3.80 16.68 -0.82
N ASN A 66 -2.64 16.38 -1.38
CA ASN A 66 -1.38 17.06 -1.07
C ASN A 66 -1.00 17.09 0.42
N ILE A 67 -1.26 16.02 1.17
CA ILE A 67 -0.93 15.97 2.60
C ILE A 67 0.57 16.00 2.89
N SER A 68 1.41 15.66 1.91
CA SER A 68 2.86 15.61 2.03
C SER A 68 3.57 16.00 0.75
N LYS A 69 4.87 16.29 0.84
CA LYS A 69 5.72 16.53 -0.34
C LYS A 69 6.01 15.23 -1.09
N ILE A 70 6.34 14.19 -0.36
CA ILE A 70 6.61 12.83 -0.87
C ILE A 70 5.64 11.86 -0.21
N PHE A 71 5.10 10.95 -1.01
CA PHE A 71 4.19 9.91 -0.54
C PHE A 71 4.73 8.53 -0.93
N ILE A 72 4.73 7.60 0.02
CA ILE A 72 5.11 6.20 -0.19
C ILE A 72 3.92 5.34 0.20
N ALA A 73 3.55 4.40 -0.68
CA ALA A 73 2.50 3.43 -0.35
C ALA A 73 2.88 2.03 -0.82
N GLU A 74 2.48 1.04 -0.02
CA GLU A 74 2.55 -0.35 -0.44
C GLU A 74 1.48 -0.64 -1.51
N PHE A 75 1.83 -1.49 -2.47
CA PHE A 75 0.89 -2.07 -3.43
C PHE A 75 1.13 -3.57 -3.58
N ASN A 76 0.12 -4.29 -4.04
CA ASN A 76 0.23 -5.73 -4.26
C ASN A 76 0.61 -6.05 -5.72
N PRO A 77 1.86 -6.41 -6.00
CA PRO A 77 2.29 -6.73 -7.37
C PRO A 77 1.65 -8.01 -7.89
N THR A 78 1.08 -8.85 -7.02
CA THR A 78 0.39 -10.09 -7.40
C THR A 78 -0.87 -9.82 -8.21
N PHE A 79 -1.48 -8.64 -8.08
CA PHE A 79 -2.63 -8.23 -8.90
C PHE A 79 -2.25 -7.89 -10.35
N GLY A 80 -0.96 -7.83 -10.67
CA GLY A 80 -0.46 -7.56 -12.03
C GLY A 80 -0.58 -6.10 -12.46
N PRO A 81 -0.17 -5.81 -13.72
CA PRO A 81 -0.03 -4.43 -14.20
C PRO A 81 -1.31 -3.82 -14.76
N ASP A 82 -2.27 -4.65 -15.13
CA ASP A 82 -3.39 -4.20 -15.99
C ASP A 82 -4.69 -3.96 -15.20
N LEU A 83 -4.81 -4.52 -14.01
CA LEU A 83 -6.02 -4.45 -13.20
C LEU A 83 -6.05 -3.20 -12.31
N GLU A 84 -7.22 -2.59 -12.19
CA GLU A 84 -7.53 -1.53 -11.22
C GLU A 84 -8.39 -2.13 -10.11
N ILE A 85 -7.76 -2.81 -9.15
CA ILE A 85 -8.47 -3.56 -8.11
C ILE A 85 -7.89 -3.33 -6.74
N THR A 86 -8.73 -3.54 -5.73
CA THR A 86 -8.36 -3.55 -4.30
C THR A 86 -9.16 -4.61 -3.56
N VAL A 87 -8.73 -4.97 -2.35
CA VAL A 87 -9.56 -5.77 -1.44
C VAL A 87 -10.75 -4.95 -0.93
N PRO A 88 -11.86 -5.58 -0.49
CA PRO A 88 -12.99 -4.87 0.11
C PRO A 88 -12.59 -4.10 1.37
N ASN A 89 -13.32 -3.02 1.69
CA ASN A 89 -13.18 -2.32 2.96
C ASN A 89 -13.81 -3.16 4.08
N ILE A 90 -12.99 -3.83 4.84
CA ILE A 90 -13.40 -4.71 5.93
C ILE A 90 -12.76 -4.22 7.23
N ASP A 91 -13.57 -3.96 8.23
CA ASP A 91 -13.09 -3.59 9.56
C ASP A 91 -12.25 -4.72 10.16
N GLY A 92 -11.07 -4.34 10.68
CA GLY A 92 -10.14 -5.31 11.25
C GLY A 92 -9.57 -6.28 10.23
N PHE A 93 -9.44 -5.85 8.97
CA PHE A 93 -8.87 -6.67 7.90
C PHE A 93 -7.56 -7.33 8.34
N ASP A 94 -7.49 -8.63 8.13
CA ASP A 94 -6.28 -9.44 8.32
C ASP A 94 -6.09 -10.31 7.09
N ARG A 95 -5.00 -10.10 6.36
CA ARG A 95 -4.74 -10.78 5.08
C ARG A 95 -4.62 -12.30 5.20
N THR A 96 -4.19 -12.81 6.36
CA THR A 96 -4.05 -14.26 6.60
C THR A 96 -5.42 -14.91 6.80
N ASN A 97 -6.33 -14.21 7.49
CA ASN A 97 -7.70 -14.68 7.69
C ASN A 97 -8.56 -14.44 6.42
N TYR A 98 -8.23 -13.40 5.65
CA TYR A 98 -8.96 -13.08 4.44
C TYR A 98 -8.76 -14.12 3.33
N HIS A 99 -7.52 -14.55 3.13
CA HIS A 99 -7.18 -15.61 2.17
C HIS A 99 -5.99 -16.42 2.66
N TYR A 100 -6.15 -17.75 2.72
CA TYR A 100 -5.14 -18.66 3.26
C TYR A 100 -3.75 -18.47 2.66
N SER A 101 -3.65 -18.08 1.39
CA SER A 101 -2.36 -17.87 0.72
C SER A 101 -1.56 -16.68 1.25
N ASN A 102 -2.17 -15.81 2.04
CA ASN A 102 -1.56 -14.56 2.52
C ASN A 102 -1.16 -13.56 1.41
N LEU A 103 -1.66 -13.77 0.18
CA LEU A 103 -1.31 -12.98 -1.01
C LEU A 103 -2.40 -12.00 -1.44
N CYS A 104 -3.61 -12.08 -0.85
CA CYS A 104 -4.74 -11.23 -1.21
C CYS A 104 -4.90 -10.09 -0.19
N TYR A 105 -4.32 -8.93 -0.49
CA TYR A 105 -4.32 -7.73 0.36
C TYR A 105 -4.07 -6.48 -0.50
N GLY A 106 -4.38 -5.30 0.07
CA GLY A 106 -4.02 -4.02 -0.53
C GLY A 106 -4.70 -3.74 -1.87
N LEU A 107 -3.96 -3.10 -2.76
CA LEU A 107 -4.43 -2.65 -4.07
C LEU A 107 -3.39 -2.89 -5.15
N SER A 108 -3.83 -2.91 -6.41
CA SER A 108 -2.94 -2.97 -7.58
C SER A 108 -2.18 -1.65 -7.78
N LEU A 109 -1.00 -1.70 -8.42
CA LEU A 109 -0.23 -0.50 -8.73
C LEU A 109 -1.02 0.48 -9.61
N LYS A 110 -1.78 -0.03 -10.58
CA LYS A 110 -2.59 0.82 -11.47
C LYS A 110 -3.67 1.57 -10.69
N ALA A 111 -4.36 0.90 -9.76
CA ALA A 111 -5.34 1.54 -8.88
C ALA A 111 -4.68 2.59 -7.97
N LEU A 112 -3.50 2.28 -7.42
CA LEU A 112 -2.78 3.22 -6.57
C LEU A 112 -2.37 4.48 -7.35
N ILE A 113 -1.82 4.33 -8.56
CA ILE A 113 -1.42 5.49 -9.37
C ILE A 113 -2.61 6.39 -9.67
N LYS A 114 -3.74 5.82 -10.11
CA LYS A 114 -4.96 6.58 -10.40
C LYS A 114 -5.46 7.34 -9.17
N LEU A 115 -5.51 6.66 -8.02
CA LEU A 115 -5.91 7.28 -6.77
C LEU A 115 -4.98 8.43 -6.36
N MET A 116 -3.67 8.25 -6.53
CA MET A 116 -2.69 9.29 -6.18
C MET A 116 -2.72 10.47 -7.15
N GLU A 117 -3.04 10.27 -8.43
CA GLU A 117 -3.29 11.35 -9.39
C GLU A 117 -4.49 12.21 -8.95
N GLU A 118 -5.59 11.59 -8.49
CA GLU A 118 -6.74 12.30 -7.91
C GLU A 118 -6.38 13.08 -6.64
N LYS A 119 -5.35 12.63 -5.89
CA LYS A 119 -4.79 13.30 -4.72
C LYS A 119 -3.73 14.36 -5.05
N ASN A 120 -3.54 14.65 -6.34
CA ASN A 120 -2.56 15.62 -6.86
C ASN A 120 -1.09 15.22 -6.66
N TYR A 121 -0.79 13.93 -6.85
CA TYR A 121 0.57 13.39 -6.83
C TYR A 121 0.98 12.85 -8.19
N TYR A 122 2.29 12.90 -8.45
CA TYR A 122 2.93 12.31 -9.61
C TYR A 122 3.72 11.05 -9.22
N PHE A 123 3.54 9.98 -9.97
CA PHE A 123 4.23 8.70 -9.74
C PHE A 123 5.70 8.79 -10.18
N LEU A 124 6.63 8.43 -9.28
CA LEU A 124 8.07 8.44 -9.51
C LEU A 124 8.64 7.06 -9.87
N GLY A 125 8.02 5.99 -9.42
CA GLY A 125 8.52 4.63 -9.60
C GLY A 125 8.27 3.76 -8.38
N THR A 126 8.91 2.58 -8.37
CA THR A 126 8.81 1.61 -7.27
C THR A 126 10.19 1.30 -6.70
N ASN A 127 10.23 0.72 -5.50
CA ASN A 127 11.45 0.14 -4.96
C ASN A 127 11.88 -1.12 -5.78
N LEU A 128 13.08 -1.62 -5.53
CA LEU A 128 13.62 -2.81 -6.22
C LEU A 128 12.77 -4.06 -5.99
N GLN A 129 12.16 -4.19 -4.81
CA GLN A 129 11.27 -5.29 -4.44
C GLN A 129 9.90 -5.20 -5.12
N LYS A 130 9.56 -4.06 -5.75
CA LYS A 130 8.29 -3.80 -6.44
C LYS A 130 7.07 -4.03 -5.54
N ILE A 131 7.15 -3.54 -4.31
CA ILE A 131 6.05 -3.58 -3.33
C ILE A 131 5.69 -2.19 -2.80
N ASN A 132 6.61 -1.22 -2.88
CA ASN A 132 6.36 0.17 -2.51
C ASN A 132 6.48 1.09 -3.72
N ALA A 133 5.52 1.98 -3.87
CA ALA A 133 5.45 3.01 -4.89
C ALA A 133 5.73 4.39 -4.29
N PHE A 134 6.46 5.21 -5.03
CA PHE A 134 6.88 6.55 -4.63
C PHE A 134 6.18 7.59 -5.47
N PHE A 135 5.72 8.66 -4.81
CA PHE A 135 5.02 9.77 -5.43
C PHE A 135 5.57 11.10 -4.92
N ILE A 136 5.48 12.13 -5.75
CA ILE A 136 5.78 13.50 -5.38
C ILE A 136 4.56 14.39 -5.61
N SER A 137 4.32 15.35 -4.72
CA SER A 137 3.27 16.34 -4.92
C SER A 137 3.46 17.07 -6.25
N ASN A 138 2.40 17.22 -7.04
CA ASN A 138 2.44 17.97 -8.29
C ASN A 138 2.86 19.44 -8.10
N ASN A 139 2.68 19.99 -6.90
CA ASN A 139 3.14 21.34 -6.56
C ASN A 139 4.67 21.48 -6.59
N LEU A 140 5.38 20.36 -6.45
CA LEU A 140 6.85 20.30 -6.46
C LEU A 140 7.42 19.72 -7.75
N LYS A 141 6.55 19.21 -8.64
CA LYS A 141 6.96 18.61 -9.90
C LYS A 141 7.63 19.65 -10.81
N LYS A 142 8.87 19.35 -11.23
CA LYS A 142 9.57 20.08 -12.29
C LYS A 142 9.65 19.18 -13.51
N GLU A 143 9.10 19.60 -14.64
CA GLU A 143 8.96 18.77 -15.87
C GLU A 143 10.27 18.13 -16.36
N SER A 144 11.41 18.76 -16.10
CA SER A 144 12.72 18.27 -16.53
C SER A 144 13.24 17.05 -15.77
N PHE A 145 12.60 16.61 -14.70
CA PHE A 145 13.13 15.59 -13.80
C PHE A 145 12.51 14.19 -13.97
N PHE A 146 11.41 14.04 -14.72
CA PHE A 146 10.64 12.80 -14.67
C PHE A 146 10.75 12.00 -15.98
N PRO A 147 11.41 10.83 -15.94
CA PRO A 147 11.47 9.94 -17.09
C PRO A 147 10.10 9.34 -17.39
N ASN A 148 9.89 9.02 -18.68
CA ASN A 148 8.71 8.26 -19.08
C ASN A 148 8.79 6.84 -18.50
N ILE A 149 7.91 6.50 -17.57
CA ILE A 149 7.97 5.26 -16.79
C ILE A 149 7.09 4.20 -17.44
N ASN A 150 7.68 3.05 -17.77
CA ASN A 150 6.94 1.91 -18.28
C ASN A 150 6.34 1.10 -17.11
N LEU A 151 5.06 1.28 -16.85
CA LEU A 151 4.32 0.64 -15.74
C LEU A 151 4.42 -0.89 -15.77
N ARG A 152 4.43 -1.51 -16.95
CA ARG A 152 4.54 -2.97 -17.07
C ARG A 152 5.85 -3.50 -16.51
N LYS A 153 6.95 -2.76 -16.67
CA LYS A 153 8.25 -3.16 -16.10
C LYS A 153 8.28 -3.05 -14.58
N LEU A 154 7.47 -2.16 -14.00
CA LEU A 154 7.47 -1.89 -12.56
C LEU A 154 6.49 -2.78 -11.79
N SER A 155 5.36 -3.13 -12.39
CA SER A 155 4.31 -3.91 -11.76
C SER A 155 4.36 -5.40 -12.06
N TYR A 156 5.36 -5.82 -12.86
CA TYR A 156 5.52 -7.24 -13.16
C TYR A 156 6.06 -7.96 -11.93
N TYR A 157 5.40 -9.06 -11.59
CA TYR A 157 5.62 -9.92 -10.42
C TYR A 157 6.92 -9.66 -9.69
N SER A 158 6.82 -9.33 -8.44
CA SER A 158 7.98 -9.42 -7.58
C SER A 158 8.39 -10.90 -7.52
N ASP A 159 9.52 -11.25 -8.12
CA ASP A 159 10.19 -12.53 -7.87
C ASP A 159 10.81 -12.56 -6.47
N SER A 160 10.62 -11.49 -5.69
CA SER A 160 11.10 -11.46 -4.33
C SER A 160 10.37 -12.52 -3.49
N ASN A 161 11.15 -13.38 -2.86
CA ASN A 161 10.68 -14.36 -1.88
C ASN A 161 10.22 -13.70 -0.55
N ILE A 162 10.02 -12.38 -0.55
CA ILE A 162 9.77 -11.59 0.66
C ILE A 162 8.39 -11.87 1.24
N ARG A 163 7.44 -12.33 0.42
CA ARG A 163 6.08 -12.65 0.89
C ARG A 163 5.89 -14.16 0.95
N ASP A 164 5.63 -14.60 2.16
CA ASP A 164 5.35 -15.98 2.48
C ASP A 164 3.98 -16.39 1.95
N SER A 165 3.94 -16.94 0.74
CA SER A 165 2.72 -17.60 0.27
C SER A 165 2.49 -18.91 1.05
N ARG A 166 1.22 -19.25 1.26
CA ARG A 166 0.81 -20.44 2.03
C ARG A 166 -0.19 -21.28 1.23
N ASP A 167 -0.20 -22.56 1.50
CA ASP A 167 -1.24 -23.48 1.04
C ASP A 167 -2.47 -23.47 1.97
N GLN A 168 -3.49 -24.25 1.65
CA GLN A 168 -4.72 -24.37 2.46
C GLN A 168 -4.50 -24.93 3.87
N ASN A 169 -3.36 -25.55 4.12
CA ASN A 169 -2.93 -26.04 5.43
C ASN A 169 -2.01 -25.03 6.15
N TYR A 170 -1.88 -23.81 5.60
CA TYR A 170 -1.01 -22.73 6.10
C TYR A 170 0.49 -23.04 6.05
N ASN A 171 0.93 -24.06 5.29
CA ASN A 171 2.35 -24.31 5.08
C ASN A 171 2.92 -23.31 4.08
N LEU A 172 4.15 -22.85 4.30
CA LEU A 172 4.85 -21.93 3.41
C LEU A 172 5.11 -22.58 2.05
N THR A 173 4.75 -21.93 0.97
CA THR A 173 4.88 -22.45 -0.40
C THR A 173 5.88 -21.67 -1.25
N TYR A 174 6.28 -20.46 -0.83
CA TYR A 174 7.26 -19.61 -1.52
C TYR A 174 6.97 -19.44 -3.02
N LEU A 175 5.71 -19.24 -3.38
CA LEU A 175 5.29 -19.08 -4.76
C LEU A 175 5.94 -17.86 -5.41
N THR A 176 6.27 -17.96 -6.70
CA THR A 176 6.85 -16.90 -7.50
C THR A 176 6.09 -16.68 -8.80
N GLY A 177 6.19 -15.49 -9.39
CA GLY A 177 5.67 -15.16 -10.70
C GLY A 177 4.17 -15.44 -10.86
N SER A 178 3.80 -16.01 -12.01
CA SER A 178 2.39 -16.28 -12.36
C SER A 178 1.66 -17.26 -11.42
N LYS A 179 2.41 -18.08 -10.69
CA LYS A 179 1.83 -18.98 -9.70
C LYS A 179 1.12 -18.22 -8.58
N LYS A 180 1.66 -17.07 -8.16
CA LYS A 180 1.00 -16.19 -7.18
C LYS A 180 -0.36 -15.71 -7.65
N MET A 181 -0.46 -15.27 -8.93
CA MET A 181 -1.73 -14.81 -9.49
C MET A 181 -2.76 -15.92 -9.55
N LYS A 182 -2.35 -17.10 -9.96
CA LYS A 182 -3.24 -18.26 -10.01
C LYS A 182 -3.79 -18.61 -8.63
N GLU A 183 -2.96 -18.48 -7.60
CA GLU A 183 -3.35 -18.78 -6.22
C GLU A 183 -4.47 -17.87 -5.70
N ILE A 184 -4.47 -16.60 -6.11
CA ILE A 184 -5.48 -15.62 -5.69
C ILE A 184 -6.59 -15.40 -6.71
N GLU A 185 -6.67 -16.23 -7.73
CA GLU A 185 -7.65 -16.07 -8.82
C GLU A 185 -9.12 -16.05 -8.33
N ASN A 186 -9.39 -16.73 -7.22
CA ASN A 186 -10.71 -16.79 -6.60
C ASN A 186 -10.89 -15.77 -5.45
N CYS A 187 -9.90 -14.94 -5.19
CA CYS A 187 -9.98 -13.93 -4.15
C CYS A 187 -11.06 -12.88 -4.50
N GLU A 188 -11.90 -12.52 -3.54
CA GLU A 188 -12.87 -11.43 -3.72
C GLU A 188 -12.12 -10.10 -3.77
N VAL A 189 -12.34 -9.33 -4.83
CA VAL A 189 -11.76 -7.99 -5.00
C VAL A 189 -12.80 -7.02 -5.51
N ILE A 190 -12.56 -5.75 -5.31
CA ILE A 190 -13.35 -4.65 -5.85
C ILE A 190 -12.68 -4.16 -7.13
N ASP A 191 -13.43 -4.15 -8.23
CA ASP A 191 -13.02 -3.54 -9.50
C ASP A 191 -13.31 -2.03 -9.45
N LEU A 192 -12.27 -1.24 -9.69
CA LEU A 192 -12.31 0.23 -9.63
C LEU A 192 -12.36 0.86 -11.02
N SER A 193 -12.31 0.07 -12.07
CA SER A 193 -12.13 0.56 -13.46
C SER A 193 -13.33 1.35 -13.98
N ASP A 194 -14.55 1.03 -13.52
CA ASP A 194 -15.79 1.67 -13.97
C ASP A 194 -16.33 2.75 -12.99
N GLY A 195 -15.62 3.01 -11.90
CA GLY A 195 -16.04 3.96 -10.85
C GLY A 195 -17.22 3.49 -10.00
N LYS A 196 -17.72 2.27 -10.21
CA LYS A 196 -18.90 1.73 -9.48
C LYS A 196 -18.54 0.79 -8.34
N ASN A 197 -17.24 0.58 -8.09
CA ASN A 197 -16.73 -0.29 -7.02
C ASN A 197 -17.43 -1.67 -7.02
N GLN A 198 -17.50 -2.34 -8.17
CA GLN A 198 -18.19 -3.60 -8.30
C GLN A 198 -17.34 -4.76 -7.79
N LYS A 199 -17.96 -5.66 -7.03
CA LYS A 199 -17.32 -6.91 -6.62
C LYS A 199 -17.03 -7.78 -7.86
N ARG A 200 -15.77 -8.14 -8.06
CA ARG A 200 -15.36 -9.08 -9.08
C ARG A 200 -15.40 -10.49 -8.50
N LYS A 201 -16.37 -11.29 -8.92
CA LYS A 201 -16.34 -12.74 -8.73
C LYS A 201 -15.95 -13.39 -10.06
N LYS A 202 -15.18 -14.47 -10.00
CA LYS A 202 -14.92 -15.29 -11.18
C LYS A 202 -16.25 -15.70 -11.82
N LYS A 203 -16.38 -15.56 -13.14
CA LYS A 203 -17.41 -16.28 -13.88
C LYS A 203 -17.10 -17.77 -13.75
N GLU A 204 -18.04 -18.52 -13.21
CA GLU A 204 -18.03 -19.98 -13.22
C GLU A 204 -17.88 -20.54 -14.64
#